data_1b1ac2cf0492b294e67e98db4ce92c20
#
_entry.id   1b1ac2cf0492b294e67e98db4ce92c20
#
_cell.length_a   1.000
_cell.length_b   1.000
_cell.length_c   1.000
_cell.angle_alpha   90.00
_cell.angle_beta   90.00
_cell.angle_gamma   90.00
#
_symmetry.space_group_name_H-M   'P 1'
#
loop_
_entity.id
_entity.type
_entity.pdbx_description
1 polymer ?
#
loop_
_entity_poly.entity_id
_entity_poly.type
_entity_poly.pdbx_seq_one_letter_code
_entity_poly.pdbx_strand_id
1 'polypeptide(L)'
;MLAMLALAPKSSVARDRLAATLWPDRAEEQARASLRQELSSLRKLFGAGAEIVTADAVCVRIAREAVAPDFGDPGNGEFLEGLDLRSEPFDDWRRVEAARLAERSSGTEERRDGALDEDIFKNPSVLVLGFAPASAADEDVAFATGLVIELRTSLSMWRWFPVIGPEAIGWQTDRDGDLREMARGVGAAYAIGGAVRRMGDRIRVSASLTATESGRLIWSESFDGAMADVFEMQDAIGSAVVARVTPEIERAEAARVIRQRPADMAAWQLVAQTEEMERTGGEGYGTPESNLAQVSLLEQAIARQPDYARAWTRLGRYYFRSALQGWVEDREAGMARAVELLEKAVALDPSEWEGHGYFALTQIFGLHAFERGRFHAEEAVRLNPSAPIARHGFGCALEWLGEPEAALHHLRRVFELNPNHPNRAAVLGDITTCELFTGRIDDAVASARQILAIAPNYMRGLQRVVITLGHAGEIEEAAGVLARVEAAQPDFDEAYVRETYPYVRAEHLELILQGL
;
A
#
# COMPACT_ATOMS: atom_id res chain seq x y z
N MET A 1 20.34 -11.96 -11.55
CA MET A 1 19.37 -11.85 -12.66
C MET A 1 18.50 -13.11 -12.82
N LEU A 2 19.04 -14.34 -13.00
CA LEU A 2 18.22 -15.55 -13.17
C LEU A 2 17.24 -15.79 -12.02
N ALA A 3 17.67 -15.61 -10.77
CA ALA A 3 16.79 -15.74 -9.61
C ALA A 3 15.64 -14.71 -9.64
N MET A 4 15.92 -13.47 -10.03
CA MET A 4 14.88 -12.43 -10.17
C MET A 4 13.85 -12.79 -11.25
N LEU A 5 14.27 -13.37 -12.36
CA LEU A 5 13.36 -13.83 -13.42
C LEU A 5 12.54 -15.05 -13.00
N ALA A 6 13.19 -16.03 -12.32
CA ALA A 6 12.53 -17.25 -11.89
C ALA A 6 11.44 -17.02 -10.82
N LEU A 7 11.66 -16.04 -9.93
CA LEU A 7 10.75 -15.70 -8.84
C LEU A 7 9.73 -14.61 -9.23
N ALA A 8 9.94 -13.91 -10.34
CA ALA A 8 9.04 -12.86 -10.80
C ALA A 8 7.66 -13.41 -11.21
N PRO A 9 6.57 -12.64 -11.00
CA PRO A 9 5.26 -12.96 -11.56
C PRO A 9 5.34 -13.16 -13.07
N LYS A 10 4.71 -14.22 -13.59
CA LYS A 10 4.75 -14.60 -15.02
C LYS A 10 6.18 -14.80 -15.57
N SER A 11 7.18 -15.02 -14.70
CA SER A 11 8.59 -15.20 -15.04
C SER A 11 9.13 -14.10 -15.99
N SER A 12 8.72 -12.85 -15.72
CA SER A 12 9.02 -11.67 -16.55
C SER A 12 9.37 -10.48 -15.68
N VAL A 13 10.43 -9.74 -16.04
CA VAL A 13 10.86 -8.51 -15.35
C VAL A 13 11.18 -7.43 -16.38
N ALA A 14 10.81 -6.19 -16.12
CA ALA A 14 11.15 -5.05 -16.97
C ALA A 14 12.67 -4.86 -17.06
N ARG A 15 13.18 -4.51 -18.25
CA ARG A 15 14.62 -4.33 -18.48
C ARG A 15 15.22 -3.25 -17.60
N ASP A 16 14.52 -2.16 -17.45
CA ASP A 16 14.98 -1.01 -16.66
C ASP A 16 15.05 -1.37 -15.18
N ARG A 17 14.08 -2.12 -14.66
CA ARG A 17 14.11 -2.66 -13.30
C ARG A 17 15.31 -3.58 -13.07
N LEU A 18 15.59 -4.51 -14.00
CA LEU A 18 16.77 -5.37 -13.89
C LEU A 18 18.07 -4.57 -13.90
N ALA A 19 18.15 -3.55 -14.77
CA ALA A 19 19.34 -2.72 -14.91
C ALA A 19 19.57 -1.89 -13.63
N ALA A 20 18.55 -1.22 -13.11
CA ALA A 20 18.61 -0.41 -11.90
C ALA A 20 18.91 -1.24 -10.65
N THR A 21 18.29 -2.43 -10.52
CA THR A 21 18.53 -3.31 -9.37
C THR A 21 19.92 -3.92 -9.36
N LEU A 22 20.47 -4.29 -10.52
CA LEU A 22 21.76 -4.98 -10.59
C LEU A 22 22.96 -4.05 -10.71
N TRP A 23 22.77 -2.82 -11.21
CA TRP A 23 23.84 -1.84 -11.40
C TRP A 23 23.38 -0.42 -11.00
N PRO A 24 23.00 -0.18 -9.73
CA PRO A 24 22.45 1.10 -9.28
C PRO A 24 23.44 2.26 -9.40
N ASP A 25 24.75 1.97 -9.32
CA ASP A 25 25.81 2.99 -9.38
C ASP A 25 26.17 3.42 -10.82
N ARG A 26 25.49 2.88 -11.84
CA ARG A 26 25.74 3.19 -13.24
C ARG A 26 24.67 4.10 -13.81
N ALA A 27 25.09 5.06 -14.65
CA ALA A 27 24.13 5.82 -15.43
C ALA A 27 23.26 4.88 -16.28
N GLU A 28 22.00 5.24 -16.50
CA GLU A 28 20.95 4.40 -17.13
C GLU A 28 21.41 3.72 -18.41
N GLU A 29 22.05 4.45 -19.34
CA GLU A 29 22.60 3.88 -20.57
C GLU A 29 23.68 2.80 -20.32
N GLN A 30 24.53 3.02 -19.32
CA GLN A 30 25.59 2.07 -18.93
C GLN A 30 25.00 0.84 -18.27
N ALA A 31 23.99 0.99 -17.40
CA ALA A 31 23.28 -0.12 -16.77
C ALA A 31 22.54 -0.97 -17.82
N ARG A 32 21.86 -0.32 -18.79
CA ARG A 32 21.23 -1.00 -19.93
C ARG A 32 22.25 -1.73 -20.83
N ALA A 33 23.45 -1.15 -21.03
CA ALA A 33 24.53 -1.80 -21.77
C ALA A 33 25.04 -3.04 -21.04
N SER A 34 25.19 -2.95 -19.71
CA SER A 34 25.57 -4.07 -18.85
C SER A 34 24.53 -5.20 -18.90
N LEU A 35 23.26 -4.87 -18.86
CA LEU A 35 22.17 -5.86 -18.99
C LEU A 35 22.23 -6.57 -20.35
N ARG A 36 22.48 -5.85 -21.46
CA ARG A 36 22.65 -6.46 -22.79
C ARG A 36 23.81 -7.44 -22.83
N GLN A 37 24.94 -7.08 -22.22
CA GLN A 37 26.12 -7.92 -22.15
C GLN A 37 25.85 -9.19 -21.34
N GLU A 38 25.20 -9.05 -20.18
CA GLU A 38 24.84 -10.17 -19.31
C GLU A 38 23.87 -11.14 -19.98
N LEU A 39 22.82 -10.63 -20.66
CA LEU A 39 21.91 -11.43 -21.45
C LEU A 39 22.63 -12.21 -22.58
N SER A 40 23.62 -11.56 -23.22
CA SER A 40 24.46 -12.25 -24.26
C SER A 40 25.31 -13.35 -23.65
N SER A 41 25.88 -13.12 -22.46
CA SER A 41 26.68 -14.10 -21.73
C SER A 41 25.84 -15.30 -21.28
N LEU A 42 24.65 -15.06 -20.75
CA LEU A 42 23.71 -16.13 -20.37
C LEU A 42 23.28 -17.00 -21.58
N ARG A 43 22.94 -16.35 -22.69
CA ARG A 43 22.59 -17.10 -23.91
C ARG A 43 23.73 -17.97 -24.42
N LYS A 44 24.97 -17.51 -24.32
CA LYS A 44 26.16 -18.32 -24.66
C LYS A 44 26.32 -19.48 -23.68
N LEU A 45 26.06 -19.27 -22.38
CA LEU A 45 26.16 -20.30 -21.37
C LEU A 45 25.13 -21.43 -21.59
N PHE A 46 23.90 -21.06 -21.94
CA PHE A 46 22.82 -22.00 -22.21
C PHE A 46 22.96 -22.74 -23.56
N GLY A 47 23.79 -22.28 -24.50
CA GLY A 47 24.06 -22.95 -25.75
C GLY A 47 22.78 -23.28 -26.55
N ALA A 48 22.45 -24.56 -26.71
CA ALA A 48 21.24 -25.00 -27.40
C ALA A 48 19.93 -24.60 -26.66
N GLY A 49 20.02 -24.25 -25.37
CA GLY A 49 18.92 -23.75 -24.57
C GLY A 49 18.82 -22.22 -24.54
N ALA A 50 19.42 -21.50 -25.50
CA ALA A 50 19.43 -20.02 -25.51
C ALA A 50 18.04 -19.37 -25.52
N GLU A 51 16.99 -20.10 -25.90
CA GLU A 51 15.60 -19.68 -25.91
C GLU A 51 14.96 -19.66 -24.50
N ILE A 52 15.64 -20.26 -23.52
CA ILE A 52 15.19 -20.24 -22.11
C ILE A 52 15.09 -18.79 -21.59
N VAL A 53 15.98 -17.91 -22.04
CA VAL A 53 15.94 -16.48 -21.69
C VAL A 53 15.67 -15.64 -22.93
N THR A 54 14.47 -15.10 -23.02
CA THR A 54 14.03 -14.23 -24.10
C THR A 54 13.96 -12.78 -23.61
N ALA A 55 14.17 -11.83 -24.52
CA ALA A 55 14.09 -10.41 -24.19
C ALA A 55 13.56 -9.64 -25.41
N ASP A 56 12.56 -8.80 -25.18
CA ASP A 56 12.06 -7.80 -26.12
C ASP A 56 12.57 -6.39 -25.75
N ALA A 57 11.95 -5.36 -26.28
CA ALA A 57 12.33 -3.96 -26.00
C ALA A 57 12.05 -3.55 -24.54
N VAL A 58 11.07 -4.16 -23.89
CA VAL A 58 10.54 -3.75 -22.58
C VAL A 58 10.93 -4.73 -21.46
N CYS A 59 10.84 -6.04 -21.72
CA CYS A 59 10.97 -7.07 -20.69
C CYS A 59 12.00 -8.12 -21.02
N VAL A 60 12.52 -8.78 -19.99
CA VAL A 60 13.25 -10.05 -20.04
C VAL A 60 12.38 -11.13 -19.43
N ARG A 61 12.31 -12.30 -20.07
CA ARG A 61 11.50 -13.44 -19.62
C ARG A 61 12.33 -14.69 -19.54
N ILE A 62 11.96 -15.60 -18.65
CA ILE A 62 12.51 -16.95 -18.58
C ILE A 62 11.37 -17.96 -18.82
N ALA A 63 11.64 -18.98 -19.61
CA ALA A 63 10.70 -20.07 -19.88
C ALA A 63 10.49 -20.87 -18.58
N ARG A 64 9.33 -20.77 -17.97
CA ARG A 64 9.03 -21.37 -16.66
C ARG A 64 9.12 -22.91 -16.68
N GLU A 65 8.78 -23.51 -17.80
CA GLU A 65 8.81 -24.96 -18.00
C GLU A 65 10.26 -25.52 -18.09
N ALA A 66 11.23 -24.66 -18.40
CA ALA A 66 12.63 -25.02 -18.53
C ALA A 66 13.44 -24.79 -17.24
N VAL A 67 12.86 -24.21 -16.23
CA VAL A 67 13.53 -23.86 -14.96
C VAL A 67 12.74 -24.40 -13.79
N ALA A 68 13.31 -25.39 -13.10
CA ALA A 68 12.84 -25.83 -11.79
C ALA A 68 13.71 -25.15 -10.74
N PRO A 69 13.22 -24.10 -10.04
CA PRO A 69 13.98 -23.50 -8.95
C PRO A 69 14.14 -24.53 -7.85
N ASP A 70 15.40 -24.84 -7.52
CA ASP A 70 15.71 -25.61 -6.33
C ASP A 70 15.68 -24.67 -5.13
N PHE A 71 14.62 -24.75 -4.36
CA PHE A 71 14.48 -23.94 -3.15
C PHE A 71 15.23 -24.54 -1.95
N GLY A 72 15.93 -25.67 -2.16
CA GLY A 72 16.73 -26.34 -1.14
C GLY A 72 15.95 -26.85 0.06
N ASP A 73 16.65 -27.62 0.90
CA ASP A 73 16.15 -27.93 2.24
C ASP A 73 16.32 -26.68 3.13
N PRO A 74 15.30 -26.18 3.84
CA PRO A 74 15.37 -24.96 4.68
C PRO A 74 16.48 -24.97 5.72
N GLY A 75 17.15 -26.11 5.94
CA GLY A 75 18.28 -26.27 6.83
C GLY A 75 19.67 -26.01 6.23
N ASN A 76 19.80 -25.77 4.93
CA ASN A 76 21.08 -25.82 4.22
C ASN A 76 21.61 -24.48 3.66
N GLY A 77 21.44 -23.36 4.34
CA GLY A 77 22.05 -22.08 3.97
C GLY A 77 21.04 -20.95 3.70
N GLU A 78 21.56 -19.74 3.56
CA GLU A 78 20.75 -18.55 3.24
C GLU A 78 20.42 -18.47 1.75
N PHE A 79 19.27 -17.89 1.43
CA PHE A 79 18.87 -17.66 0.02
C PHE A 79 19.92 -16.81 -0.71
N LEU A 80 20.46 -17.34 -1.81
CA LEU A 80 21.57 -16.75 -2.57
C LEU A 80 22.81 -16.45 -1.71
N GLU A 81 23.14 -17.33 -0.76
CA GLU A 81 24.34 -17.24 0.07
C GLU A 81 25.60 -17.06 -0.78
N GLY A 82 26.48 -16.14 -0.36
CA GLY A 82 27.74 -15.84 -1.06
C GLY A 82 27.60 -14.94 -2.29
N LEU A 83 26.40 -14.51 -2.67
CA LEU A 83 26.18 -13.55 -3.75
C LEU A 83 26.16 -12.11 -3.21
N ASP A 84 27.28 -11.42 -3.31
CA ASP A 84 27.42 -9.99 -2.98
C ASP A 84 27.58 -9.18 -4.29
N LEU A 85 26.55 -8.40 -4.63
CA LEU A 85 26.54 -7.53 -5.81
C LEU A 85 26.87 -6.06 -5.49
N ARG A 86 27.10 -5.71 -4.20
CA ARG A 86 27.26 -4.33 -3.72
C ARG A 86 26.13 -3.42 -4.23
N SER A 87 24.92 -3.93 -4.24
CA SER A 87 23.71 -3.25 -4.71
C SER A 87 22.66 -3.30 -3.62
N GLU A 88 22.40 -2.15 -2.99
CA GLU A 88 21.38 -2.01 -1.95
C GLU A 88 19.98 -2.44 -2.47
N PRO A 89 19.51 -2.05 -3.69
CA PRO A 89 18.25 -2.53 -4.24
C PRO A 89 18.21 -4.05 -4.45
N PHE A 90 19.35 -4.69 -4.75
CA PHE A 90 19.42 -6.14 -4.85
C PHE A 90 19.37 -6.84 -3.49
N ASP A 91 20.01 -6.27 -2.48
CA ASP A 91 19.97 -6.81 -1.11
C ASP A 91 18.58 -6.69 -0.50
N ASP A 92 17.87 -5.61 -0.76
CA ASP A 92 16.46 -5.45 -0.37
C ASP A 92 15.58 -6.49 -1.06
N TRP A 93 15.72 -6.66 -2.38
CA TRP A 93 15.00 -7.70 -3.13
C TRP A 93 15.32 -9.10 -2.57
N ARG A 94 16.59 -9.42 -2.31
CA ARG A 94 17.04 -10.71 -1.76
C ARG A 94 16.40 -11.00 -0.40
N ARG A 95 16.35 -9.99 0.48
CA ARG A 95 15.75 -10.08 1.82
C ARG A 95 14.25 -10.38 1.75
N VAL A 96 13.53 -9.68 0.89
CA VAL A 96 12.09 -9.87 0.68
C VAL A 96 11.80 -11.27 0.12
N GLU A 97 12.54 -11.70 -0.89
CA GLU A 97 12.32 -13.03 -1.48
C GLU A 97 12.76 -14.18 -0.55
N ALA A 98 13.79 -13.98 0.25
CA ALA A 98 14.20 -14.95 1.27
C ALA A 98 13.09 -15.19 2.30
N ALA A 99 12.48 -14.10 2.81
CA ALA A 99 11.35 -14.21 3.73
C ALA A 99 10.15 -14.90 3.09
N ARG A 100 9.83 -14.57 1.84
CA ARG A 100 8.75 -15.19 1.08
C ARG A 100 8.95 -16.69 0.82
N LEU A 101 10.19 -17.10 0.57
CA LEU A 101 10.53 -18.51 0.39
C LEU A 101 10.47 -19.26 1.73
N ALA A 102 10.92 -18.66 2.83
CA ALA A 102 10.80 -19.21 4.17
C ALA A 102 9.31 -19.42 4.56
N GLU A 103 8.42 -18.49 4.24
CA GLU A 103 6.97 -18.64 4.44
C GLU A 103 6.38 -19.80 3.62
N ARG A 104 6.85 -20.00 2.40
CA ARG A 104 6.42 -21.12 1.54
C ARG A 104 6.91 -22.47 2.06
N SER A 105 8.12 -22.54 2.58
CA SER A 105 8.71 -23.75 3.14
C SER A 105 8.06 -24.13 4.46
N SER A 106 7.67 -23.16 5.28
CA SER A 106 6.94 -23.40 6.53
C SER A 106 5.48 -23.81 6.31
N GLY A 107 4.92 -23.56 5.13
CA GLY A 107 3.54 -23.92 4.78
C GLY A 107 3.33 -25.35 4.27
N THR A 108 4.37 -26.15 4.09
CA THR A 108 4.27 -27.47 3.42
C THR A 108 4.45 -28.68 4.34
N GLU A 109 4.95 -28.51 5.57
CA GLU A 109 5.02 -29.61 6.54
C GLU A 109 4.89 -29.12 7.97
N GLU A 110 3.91 -29.64 8.61
CA GLU A 110 3.54 -29.75 10.00
C GLU A 110 2.22 -29.05 10.34
N ARG A 111 1.13 -29.81 10.17
CA ARG A 111 0.10 -29.77 11.19
C ARG A 111 0.77 -30.09 12.53
N ARG A 112 1.34 -29.08 13.16
CA ARG A 112 1.60 -29.14 14.59
C ARG A 112 0.26 -29.03 15.28
N ASP A 113 -0.25 -30.18 15.73
CA ASP A 113 -1.11 -30.23 16.88
C ASP A 113 -0.40 -29.48 18.01
N GLY A 114 -1.01 -28.46 18.53
CA GLY A 114 -0.65 -27.84 19.77
C GLY A 114 -0.11 -26.41 19.66
N ALA A 115 -0.86 -25.52 20.25
CA ALA A 115 -0.57 -24.13 20.54
C ALA A 115 -0.50 -23.24 19.28
N LEU A 116 -1.66 -22.92 18.74
CA LEU A 116 -1.88 -21.65 18.06
C LEU A 116 -1.32 -20.56 18.98
N ASP A 117 -0.41 -19.73 18.42
CA ASP A 117 0.23 -18.64 19.14
C ASP A 117 -0.86 -17.83 19.88
N GLU A 118 -0.95 -17.94 21.20
CA GLU A 118 -2.00 -17.28 22.01
C GLU A 118 -2.01 -15.78 21.80
N ASP A 119 -0.91 -15.21 21.28
CA ASP A 119 -0.79 -13.78 21.00
C ASP A 119 -1.51 -13.35 19.71
N ILE A 120 -1.67 -14.23 18.71
CA ILE A 120 -2.46 -13.94 17.50
C ILE A 120 -3.95 -13.79 17.87
N PHE A 121 -4.44 -14.54 18.85
CA PHE A 121 -5.84 -14.45 19.32
C PHE A 121 -6.13 -13.25 20.23
N LYS A 122 -5.11 -12.47 20.60
CA LYS A 122 -5.33 -11.19 21.31
C LYS A 122 -5.81 -10.08 20.36
N ASN A 123 -5.57 -10.23 19.06
CA ASN A 123 -6.07 -9.32 18.05
C ASN A 123 -7.54 -9.63 17.70
N PRO A 124 -8.34 -8.62 17.34
CA PRO A 124 -9.72 -8.84 16.91
C PRO A 124 -9.76 -9.69 15.65
N SER A 125 -10.47 -10.80 15.68
CA SER A 125 -10.62 -11.70 14.54
C SER A 125 -11.86 -11.38 13.71
N VAL A 126 -11.79 -11.62 12.40
CA VAL A 126 -12.85 -11.35 11.44
C VAL A 126 -13.36 -12.65 10.83
N LEU A 127 -14.61 -12.99 11.09
CA LEU A 127 -15.31 -14.10 10.45
C LEU A 127 -15.89 -13.64 9.11
N VAL A 128 -15.51 -14.29 8.02
CA VAL A 128 -16.14 -14.09 6.72
C VAL A 128 -17.25 -15.11 6.55
N LEU A 129 -18.48 -14.62 6.49
CA LEU A 129 -19.69 -15.41 6.28
C LEU A 129 -19.92 -15.68 4.78
N GLY A 130 -20.74 -16.65 4.47
CA GLY A 130 -21.26 -16.84 3.12
C GLY A 130 -22.09 -15.64 2.67
N PHE A 131 -21.98 -15.27 1.40
CA PHE A 131 -22.88 -14.31 0.76
C PHE A 131 -24.10 -15.06 0.22
N ALA A 132 -25.29 -14.54 0.51
CA ALA A 132 -26.51 -15.12 -0.03
C ALA A 132 -26.53 -14.94 -1.57
N PRO A 133 -26.58 -16.03 -2.38
CA PRO A 133 -26.61 -15.91 -3.83
C PRO A 133 -27.94 -15.30 -4.32
N ALA A 134 -27.92 -14.72 -5.52
CA ALA A 134 -29.12 -14.12 -6.13
C ALA A 134 -30.22 -15.13 -6.38
N SER A 135 -29.84 -16.34 -6.75
CA SER A 135 -30.73 -17.50 -6.95
C SER A 135 -30.00 -18.81 -6.65
N ALA A 136 -30.72 -19.94 -6.73
CA ALA A 136 -30.12 -21.27 -6.63
C ALA A 136 -29.42 -21.74 -7.93
N ALA A 137 -29.31 -20.90 -8.95
CA ALA A 137 -28.57 -21.23 -10.18
C ALA A 137 -27.07 -21.36 -9.88
N ASP A 138 -26.43 -22.35 -10.50
CA ASP A 138 -25.01 -22.65 -10.28
C ASP A 138 -24.09 -21.44 -10.50
N GLU A 139 -24.41 -20.57 -11.49
CA GLU A 139 -23.67 -19.34 -11.76
C GLU A 139 -23.73 -18.34 -10.59
N ASP A 140 -24.92 -18.14 -10.02
CA ASP A 140 -25.11 -17.21 -8.90
C ASP A 140 -24.46 -17.73 -7.62
N VAL A 141 -24.51 -19.05 -7.39
CA VAL A 141 -23.84 -19.71 -6.28
C VAL A 141 -22.32 -19.63 -6.44
N ALA A 142 -21.81 -19.89 -7.65
CA ALA A 142 -20.39 -19.80 -7.96
C ALA A 142 -19.87 -18.38 -7.77
N PHE A 143 -20.63 -17.36 -8.22
CA PHE A 143 -20.27 -15.95 -8.00
C PHE A 143 -20.17 -15.62 -6.51
N ALA A 144 -21.17 -15.96 -5.72
CA ALA A 144 -21.19 -15.68 -4.28
C ALA A 144 -20.03 -16.39 -3.56
N THR A 145 -19.73 -17.64 -3.95
CA THR A 145 -18.61 -18.42 -3.39
C THR A 145 -17.25 -17.80 -3.74
N GLY A 146 -17.05 -17.42 -5.01
CA GLY A 146 -15.84 -16.75 -5.47
C GLY A 146 -15.60 -15.42 -4.74
N LEU A 147 -16.65 -14.64 -4.49
CA LEU A 147 -16.56 -13.42 -3.71
C LEU A 147 -16.07 -13.67 -2.26
N VAL A 148 -16.52 -14.74 -1.61
CA VAL A 148 -16.06 -15.12 -0.27
C VAL A 148 -14.58 -15.48 -0.28
N ILE A 149 -14.11 -16.22 -1.30
CA ILE A 149 -12.71 -16.60 -1.46
C ILE A 149 -11.86 -15.33 -1.65
N GLU A 150 -12.30 -14.42 -2.51
CA GLU A 150 -11.58 -13.16 -2.77
C GLU A 150 -11.53 -12.27 -1.53
N LEU A 151 -12.63 -12.10 -0.83
CA LEU A 151 -12.68 -11.34 0.44
C LEU A 151 -11.72 -11.90 1.48
N ARG A 152 -11.66 -13.22 1.65
CA ARG A 152 -10.73 -13.88 2.59
C ARG A 152 -9.29 -13.63 2.20
N THR A 153 -8.97 -13.81 0.93
CA THR A 153 -7.63 -13.57 0.37
C THR A 153 -7.21 -12.12 0.60
N SER A 154 -8.05 -11.18 0.22
CA SER A 154 -7.76 -9.75 0.35
C SER A 154 -7.70 -9.29 1.82
N LEU A 155 -8.57 -9.79 2.71
CA LEU A 155 -8.51 -9.51 4.15
C LEU A 155 -7.22 -10.06 4.78
N SER A 156 -6.80 -11.26 4.40
CA SER A 156 -5.59 -11.87 4.96
C SER A 156 -4.31 -11.09 4.65
N MET A 157 -4.29 -10.29 3.59
CA MET A 157 -3.16 -9.42 3.24
C MET A 157 -2.94 -8.26 4.22
N TRP A 158 -3.92 -7.93 5.06
CA TRP A 158 -3.81 -6.89 6.08
C TRP A 158 -3.03 -7.34 7.34
N ARG A 159 -2.95 -8.65 7.60
CA ARG A 159 -2.06 -9.33 8.56
C ARG A 159 -2.19 -8.94 10.05
N TRP A 160 -2.83 -7.86 10.40
CA TRP A 160 -2.92 -7.44 11.80
C TRP A 160 -4.11 -8.05 12.57
N PHE A 161 -4.99 -8.75 11.87
CA PHE A 161 -6.08 -9.52 12.47
C PHE A 161 -6.24 -10.90 11.82
N PRO A 162 -6.58 -11.94 12.59
CA PRO A 162 -6.90 -13.26 12.05
C PRO A 162 -8.17 -13.24 11.22
N VAL A 163 -8.17 -13.92 10.07
CA VAL A 163 -9.34 -14.09 9.21
C VAL A 163 -9.84 -15.54 9.32
N ILE A 164 -11.09 -15.69 9.72
CA ILE A 164 -11.76 -16.98 9.93
C ILE A 164 -12.72 -17.19 8.75
N GLY A 165 -12.62 -18.33 8.09
CA GLY A 165 -13.49 -18.68 6.97
C GLY A 165 -14.81 -19.30 7.41
N PRO A 166 -15.83 -19.37 6.51
CA PRO A 166 -17.14 -19.95 6.80
C PRO A 166 -17.08 -21.46 7.12
N GLU A 167 -16.03 -22.15 6.69
CA GLU A 167 -15.81 -23.56 7.04
C GLU A 167 -15.66 -23.80 8.55
N ALA A 168 -15.17 -22.82 9.30
CA ALA A 168 -15.02 -22.92 10.75
C ALA A 168 -16.37 -23.03 11.49
N ILE A 169 -17.45 -22.57 10.84
CA ILE A 169 -18.83 -22.66 11.34
C ILE A 169 -19.67 -23.67 10.56
N GLY A 170 -19.02 -24.56 9.75
CA GLY A 170 -19.67 -25.65 9.02
C GLY A 170 -20.43 -25.22 7.78
N TRP A 171 -20.08 -24.10 7.12
CA TRP A 171 -20.79 -23.55 5.94
C TRP A 171 -22.31 -23.38 6.16
N GLN A 172 -22.73 -23.27 7.41
CA GLN A 172 -24.14 -23.06 7.69
C GLN A 172 -24.55 -21.69 7.17
N THR A 173 -25.19 -21.71 6.01
CA THR A 173 -25.88 -20.54 5.42
C THR A 173 -27.29 -20.40 5.99
N ASP A 174 -27.68 -21.27 6.93
CA ASP A 174 -29.01 -21.21 7.53
C ASP A 174 -29.15 -19.89 8.29
N ARG A 175 -29.97 -19.03 7.73
CA ARG A 175 -30.29 -17.68 8.21
C ARG A 175 -30.94 -17.66 9.62
N ASP A 176 -31.27 -18.81 10.18
CA ASP A 176 -31.92 -18.95 11.48
C ASP A 176 -30.95 -19.18 12.65
N GLY A 177 -29.64 -19.35 12.39
CA GLY A 177 -28.62 -19.42 13.43
C GLY A 177 -28.30 -18.03 14.01
N ASP A 178 -28.20 -17.93 15.35
CA ASP A 178 -27.75 -16.69 16.01
C ASP A 178 -26.29 -16.42 15.63
N LEU A 179 -26.06 -15.39 14.81
CA LEU A 179 -24.72 -14.93 14.42
C LEU A 179 -23.77 -14.78 15.64
N ARG A 180 -24.31 -14.38 16.79
CA ARG A 180 -23.54 -14.18 18.02
C ARG A 180 -23.05 -15.49 18.58
N GLU A 181 -23.86 -16.55 18.52
CA GLU A 181 -23.47 -17.88 18.98
C GLU A 181 -22.43 -18.50 18.05
N MET A 182 -22.65 -18.42 16.74
CA MET A 182 -21.69 -18.92 15.74
C MET A 182 -20.34 -18.20 15.87
N ALA A 183 -20.35 -16.88 15.92
CA ALA A 183 -19.13 -16.08 16.02
C ALA A 183 -18.40 -16.29 17.34
N ARG A 184 -19.14 -16.46 18.45
CA ARG A 184 -18.57 -16.74 19.78
C ARG A 184 -17.92 -18.12 19.81
N GLY A 185 -18.50 -19.13 19.12
CA GLY A 185 -17.95 -20.47 19.00
C GLY A 185 -16.56 -20.51 18.33
N VAL A 186 -16.24 -19.55 17.46
CA VAL A 186 -14.95 -19.43 16.76
C VAL A 186 -14.10 -18.24 17.24
N GLY A 187 -14.52 -17.54 18.29
CA GLY A 187 -13.79 -16.41 18.87
C GLY A 187 -13.73 -15.16 17.97
N ALA A 188 -14.66 -15.01 17.01
CA ALA A 188 -14.65 -13.89 16.10
C ALA A 188 -15.20 -12.61 16.76
N ALA A 189 -14.43 -11.51 16.72
CA ALA A 189 -14.84 -10.19 17.20
C ALA A 189 -15.77 -9.47 16.20
N TYR A 190 -15.57 -9.73 14.93
CA TYR A 190 -16.32 -9.13 13.82
C TYR A 190 -16.78 -10.20 12.85
N ALA A 191 -17.91 -9.95 12.17
CA ALA A 191 -18.38 -10.77 11.06
C ALA A 191 -18.67 -9.89 9.85
N ILE A 192 -18.18 -10.31 8.68
CA ILE A 192 -18.49 -9.72 7.38
C ILE A 192 -19.33 -10.69 6.56
N GLY A 193 -20.41 -10.22 5.98
CA GLY A 193 -21.28 -11.01 5.13
C GLY A 193 -22.19 -10.13 4.29
N GLY A 194 -23.07 -10.74 3.52
CA GLY A 194 -23.93 -9.98 2.65
C GLY A 194 -24.82 -10.79 1.75
N ALA A 195 -25.26 -10.16 0.67
CA ALA A 195 -26.14 -10.79 -0.33
C ALA A 195 -25.81 -10.29 -1.73
N VAL A 196 -25.95 -11.16 -2.70
CA VAL A 196 -25.87 -10.87 -4.12
C VAL A 196 -27.29 -10.76 -4.67
N ARG A 197 -27.54 -9.76 -5.51
CA ARG A 197 -28.79 -9.61 -6.28
C ARG A 197 -28.43 -9.43 -7.74
N ARG A 198 -29.17 -10.12 -8.63
CA ARG A 198 -28.97 -10.04 -10.07
C ARG A 198 -30.24 -9.49 -10.76
N MET A 199 -30.05 -8.57 -11.69
CA MET A 199 -31.10 -8.05 -12.55
C MET A 199 -30.57 -7.99 -13.99
N GLY A 200 -30.85 -9.02 -14.78
CA GLY A 200 -30.29 -9.20 -16.12
C GLY A 200 -28.75 -9.29 -16.04
N ASP A 201 -28.06 -8.41 -16.76
CA ASP A 201 -26.61 -8.33 -16.80
C ASP A 201 -25.98 -7.49 -15.66
N ARG A 202 -26.79 -6.98 -14.74
CA ARG A 202 -26.31 -6.20 -13.60
C ARG A 202 -26.37 -7.02 -12.33
N ILE A 203 -25.29 -6.91 -11.56
CA ILE A 203 -25.18 -7.47 -10.21
C ILE A 203 -25.07 -6.33 -9.20
N ARG A 204 -25.75 -6.51 -8.08
CA ARG A 204 -25.59 -5.70 -6.88
C ARG A 204 -25.15 -6.61 -5.75
N VAL A 205 -24.01 -6.29 -5.14
CA VAL A 205 -23.50 -6.94 -3.93
C VAL A 205 -23.70 -5.99 -2.77
N SER A 206 -24.45 -6.41 -1.76
CA SER A 206 -24.57 -5.70 -0.50
C SER A 206 -23.67 -6.40 0.53
N ALA A 207 -22.73 -5.66 1.14
CA ALA A 207 -21.84 -6.17 2.17
C ALA A 207 -22.06 -5.42 3.48
N SER A 208 -21.84 -6.09 4.61
CA SER A 208 -21.99 -5.50 5.93
C SER A 208 -20.97 -6.06 6.91
N LEU A 209 -20.53 -5.21 7.85
CA LEU A 209 -19.66 -5.53 8.98
C LEU A 209 -20.45 -5.40 10.28
N THR A 210 -20.42 -6.43 11.10
CA THR A 210 -21.14 -6.50 12.38
C THR A 210 -20.17 -6.81 13.51
N ALA A 211 -20.26 -6.09 14.64
CA ALA A 211 -19.60 -6.48 15.89
C ALA A 211 -20.37 -7.66 16.51
N THR A 212 -19.70 -8.79 16.66
CA THR A 212 -20.36 -10.08 17.04
C THR A 212 -20.85 -10.10 18.49
N GLU A 213 -20.14 -9.45 19.41
CA GLU A 213 -20.53 -9.36 20.81
C GLU A 213 -21.87 -8.64 21.02
N SER A 214 -22.03 -7.47 20.37
CA SER A 214 -23.22 -6.61 20.51
C SER A 214 -24.30 -6.86 19.46
N GLY A 215 -23.97 -7.49 18.34
CA GLY A 215 -24.80 -7.59 17.15
C GLY A 215 -24.98 -6.25 16.43
N ARG A 216 -24.17 -5.23 16.76
CA ARG A 216 -24.28 -3.89 16.16
C ARG A 216 -23.70 -3.88 14.76
N LEU A 217 -24.48 -3.41 13.80
CA LEU A 217 -24.00 -3.10 12.45
C LEU A 217 -23.01 -1.91 12.55
N ILE A 218 -21.77 -2.12 12.09
CA ILE A 218 -20.72 -1.11 12.08
C ILE A 218 -20.70 -0.40 10.74
N TRP A 219 -20.81 -1.17 9.65
CA TRP A 219 -20.73 -0.67 8.30
C TRP A 219 -21.60 -1.50 7.36
N SER A 220 -22.20 -0.87 6.36
CA SER A 220 -22.89 -1.54 5.26
C SER A 220 -22.83 -0.67 4.01
N GLU A 221 -22.59 -1.31 2.87
CA GLU A 221 -22.53 -0.67 1.56
C GLU A 221 -22.98 -1.61 0.45
N SER A 222 -23.38 -1.04 -0.68
CA SER A 222 -23.76 -1.80 -1.88
C SER A 222 -22.90 -1.40 -3.06
N PHE A 223 -22.47 -2.40 -3.81
CA PHE A 223 -21.61 -2.29 -4.99
C PHE A 223 -22.37 -2.76 -6.20
N ASP A 224 -22.41 -1.95 -7.26
CA ASP A 224 -23.06 -2.26 -8.53
C ASP A 224 -22.00 -2.58 -9.59
N GLY A 225 -22.22 -3.64 -10.38
CA GLY A 225 -21.34 -4.04 -11.47
C GLY A 225 -22.08 -4.67 -12.64
N ALA A 226 -21.40 -4.79 -13.77
CA ALA A 226 -21.88 -5.53 -14.94
C ALA A 226 -21.25 -6.92 -14.98
N MET A 227 -21.98 -7.93 -15.46
CA MET A 227 -21.55 -9.34 -15.46
C MET A 227 -20.65 -9.70 -16.66
N ALA A 228 -20.05 -8.72 -17.32
CA ALA A 228 -19.23 -8.96 -18.50
C ALA A 228 -17.92 -9.72 -18.20
N ASP A 229 -17.34 -9.48 -17.01
CA ASP A 229 -16.21 -10.24 -16.47
C ASP A 229 -16.44 -10.54 -14.99
N VAL A 230 -16.78 -11.80 -14.69
CA VAL A 230 -17.14 -12.25 -13.34
C VAL A 230 -15.95 -12.15 -12.40
N PHE A 231 -14.74 -12.53 -12.85
CA PHE A 231 -13.54 -12.54 -12.01
C PHE A 231 -13.06 -11.11 -11.71
N GLU A 232 -12.98 -10.26 -12.73
CA GLU A 232 -12.62 -8.86 -12.55
C GLU A 232 -13.57 -8.14 -11.58
N MET A 233 -14.86 -8.47 -11.65
CA MET A 233 -15.86 -7.90 -10.75
C MET A 233 -15.73 -8.44 -9.32
N GLN A 234 -15.46 -9.72 -9.11
CA GLN A 234 -15.20 -10.30 -7.79
C GLN A 234 -13.97 -9.63 -7.14
N ASP A 235 -12.88 -9.50 -7.89
CA ASP A 235 -11.65 -8.85 -7.45
C ASP A 235 -11.88 -7.37 -7.10
N ALA A 236 -12.60 -6.64 -7.94
CA ALA A 236 -12.90 -5.22 -7.74
C ALA A 236 -13.79 -5.00 -6.50
N ILE A 237 -14.86 -5.79 -6.35
CA ILE A 237 -15.76 -5.70 -5.20
C ILE A 237 -15.05 -6.17 -3.93
N GLY A 238 -14.35 -7.31 -3.98
CA GLY A 238 -13.59 -7.84 -2.85
C GLY A 238 -12.59 -6.82 -2.32
N SER A 239 -11.76 -6.26 -3.18
CA SER A 239 -10.80 -5.22 -2.84
C SER A 239 -11.45 -3.96 -2.28
N ALA A 240 -12.56 -3.51 -2.86
CA ALA A 240 -13.28 -2.31 -2.40
C ALA A 240 -13.92 -2.53 -1.02
N VAL A 241 -14.55 -3.69 -0.79
CA VAL A 241 -15.12 -4.04 0.52
C VAL A 241 -14.03 -4.06 1.59
N VAL A 242 -12.92 -4.72 1.32
CA VAL A 242 -11.81 -4.84 2.26
C VAL A 242 -11.19 -3.49 2.60
N ALA A 243 -10.95 -2.63 1.60
CA ALA A 243 -10.39 -1.30 1.80
C ALA A 243 -11.30 -0.39 2.66
N ARG A 244 -12.60 -0.66 2.69
CA ARG A 244 -13.58 0.10 3.49
C ARG A 244 -13.84 -0.51 4.87
N VAL A 245 -13.80 -1.83 4.97
CA VAL A 245 -14.06 -2.56 6.23
C VAL A 245 -12.88 -2.42 7.20
N THR A 246 -11.65 -2.48 6.71
CA THR A 246 -10.47 -2.47 7.58
C THR A 246 -10.36 -1.20 8.44
N PRO A 247 -10.54 0.03 7.91
CA PRO A 247 -10.58 1.24 8.74
C PRO A 247 -11.73 1.25 9.75
N GLU A 248 -12.87 0.61 9.44
CA GLU A 248 -14.00 0.53 10.37
C GLU A 248 -13.71 -0.42 11.54
N ILE A 249 -12.99 -1.52 11.31
CA ILE A 249 -12.52 -2.41 12.37
C ILE A 249 -11.51 -1.67 13.27
N GLU A 250 -10.54 -0.98 12.69
CA GLU A 250 -9.57 -0.14 13.41
C GLU A 250 -10.29 0.88 14.31
N ARG A 251 -11.29 1.56 13.75
CA ARG A 251 -12.12 2.53 14.48
C ARG A 251 -12.91 1.90 15.61
N ALA A 252 -13.53 0.76 15.39
CA ALA A 252 -14.32 0.07 16.40
C ALA A 252 -13.44 -0.41 17.56
N GLU A 253 -12.25 -0.92 17.27
CA GLU A 253 -11.27 -1.34 18.29
C GLU A 253 -10.73 -0.14 19.06
N ALA A 254 -10.36 0.95 18.39
CA ALA A 254 -9.92 2.17 19.04
C ALA A 254 -11.00 2.72 19.99
N ALA A 255 -12.26 2.76 19.56
CA ALA A 255 -13.38 3.19 20.41
C ALA A 255 -13.61 2.25 21.61
N ARG A 256 -13.34 0.95 21.48
CA ARG A 256 -13.41 -0.02 22.58
C ARG A 256 -12.32 0.25 23.62
N VAL A 257 -11.15 0.63 23.16
CA VAL A 257 -9.93 0.78 23.96
C VAL A 257 -9.83 2.14 24.69
N ILE A 258 -10.53 3.19 24.24
CA ILE A 258 -10.52 4.55 24.86
C ILE A 258 -10.76 4.53 26.39
N ARG A 259 -11.43 3.48 26.90
CA ARG A 259 -11.72 3.35 28.34
C ARG A 259 -10.62 2.64 29.13
N GLN A 260 -9.61 2.07 28.47
CA GLN A 260 -8.51 1.37 29.12
C GLN A 260 -7.35 2.33 29.39
N ARG A 261 -6.60 2.08 30.47
CA ARG A 261 -5.36 2.84 30.73
C ARG A 261 -4.26 2.33 29.80
N PRO A 262 -3.39 3.21 29.26
CA PRO A 262 -2.31 2.79 28.39
C PRO A 262 -1.41 1.69 29.00
N ALA A 263 -1.23 1.67 30.32
CA ALA A 263 -0.45 0.65 31.01
C ALA A 263 -1.04 -0.77 30.90
N ASP A 264 -2.35 -0.89 30.66
CA ASP A 264 -3.06 -2.18 30.60
C ASP A 264 -3.30 -2.63 29.15
N MET A 265 -2.82 -1.87 28.16
CA MET A 265 -3.04 -2.15 26.75
C MET A 265 -1.99 -3.07 26.17
N ALA A 266 -2.39 -3.99 25.28
CA ALA A 266 -1.48 -4.71 24.42
C ALA A 266 -0.84 -3.78 23.36
N ALA A 267 0.30 -4.15 22.79
CA ALA A 267 1.01 -3.32 21.82
C ALA A 267 0.12 -2.91 20.62
N TRP A 268 -0.65 -3.87 20.07
CA TRP A 268 -1.56 -3.60 18.95
C TRP A 268 -2.67 -2.60 19.30
N GLN A 269 -3.15 -2.59 20.55
CA GLN A 269 -4.17 -1.63 21.00
C GLN A 269 -3.64 -0.21 21.06
N LEU A 270 -2.37 -0.02 21.45
CA LEU A 270 -1.71 1.27 21.42
C LEU A 270 -1.55 1.79 19.99
N VAL A 271 -1.22 0.90 19.06
CA VAL A 271 -1.16 1.24 17.63
C VAL A 271 -2.55 1.63 17.11
N ALA A 272 -3.60 0.85 17.41
CA ALA A 272 -4.98 1.17 17.01
C ALA A 272 -5.47 2.52 17.61
N GLN A 273 -5.05 2.86 18.82
CA GLN A 273 -5.37 4.15 19.42
C GLN A 273 -4.76 5.32 18.63
N THR A 274 -3.56 5.17 18.08
CA THR A 274 -2.95 6.23 17.27
C THR A 274 -3.74 6.51 15.98
N GLU A 275 -4.35 5.49 15.39
CA GLU A 275 -5.22 5.64 14.22
C GLU A 275 -6.47 6.48 14.53
N GLU A 276 -7.09 6.23 15.69
CA GLU A 276 -8.27 6.99 16.09
C GLU A 276 -7.92 8.45 16.41
N MET A 277 -6.76 8.69 17.04
CA MET A 277 -6.28 10.06 17.29
C MET A 277 -6.05 10.81 15.98
N GLU A 278 -5.52 10.14 14.94
CA GLU A 278 -5.32 10.75 13.64
C GLU A 278 -6.66 11.12 12.98
N ARG A 279 -7.64 10.24 13.06
CA ARG A 279 -8.97 10.46 12.49
C ARG A 279 -9.73 11.60 13.16
N THR A 280 -9.55 11.77 14.48
CA THR A 280 -10.27 12.77 15.28
C THR A 280 -9.51 14.07 15.48
N GLY A 281 -8.22 14.10 15.14
CA GLY A 281 -7.29 15.18 15.44
C GLY A 281 -7.37 16.43 14.56
N GLY A 282 -8.38 16.56 13.69
CA GLY A 282 -8.60 17.74 12.86
C GLY A 282 -8.45 17.51 11.35
N GLU A 283 -8.57 18.58 10.57
CA GLU A 283 -8.46 18.54 9.11
C GLU A 283 -7.03 18.18 8.67
N GLY A 284 -6.93 17.21 7.77
CA GLY A 284 -5.68 16.86 7.10
C GLY A 284 -4.76 15.98 7.96
N TYR A 285 -3.49 16.37 8.06
CA TYR A 285 -2.43 15.55 8.68
C TYR A 285 -2.35 15.63 10.22
N GLY A 286 -3.30 16.28 10.90
CA GLY A 286 -3.28 16.50 12.35
C GLY A 286 -2.45 17.72 12.77
N THR A 287 -2.07 17.79 14.06
CA THR A 287 -1.27 18.87 14.64
C THR A 287 0.05 18.34 15.20
N PRO A 288 1.07 19.21 15.43
CA PRO A 288 2.31 18.81 16.09
C PRO A 288 2.07 18.11 17.45
N GLU A 289 1.13 18.62 18.26
CA GLU A 289 0.81 18.07 19.59
C GLU A 289 0.19 16.68 19.48
N SER A 290 -0.76 16.50 18.55
CA SER A 290 -1.37 15.19 18.28
C SER A 290 -0.31 14.19 17.81
N ASN A 291 0.64 14.61 16.96
CA ASN A 291 1.73 13.79 16.49
C ASN A 291 2.64 13.32 17.63
N LEU A 292 3.03 14.22 18.55
CA LEU A 292 3.86 13.87 19.71
C LEU A 292 3.15 12.88 20.66
N ALA A 293 1.86 13.03 20.88
CA ALA A 293 1.09 12.09 21.68
C ALA A 293 1.06 10.69 21.07
N GLN A 294 0.94 10.61 19.73
CA GLN A 294 0.98 9.35 19.00
C GLN A 294 2.36 8.69 19.06
N VAL A 295 3.45 9.46 18.92
CA VAL A 295 4.82 8.97 19.09
C VAL A 295 4.99 8.29 20.45
N SER A 296 4.54 8.93 21.55
CA SER A 296 4.63 8.36 22.89
C SER A 296 3.90 7.01 23.04
N LEU A 297 2.74 6.85 22.42
CA LEU A 297 2.00 5.57 22.41
C LEU A 297 2.73 4.48 21.63
N LEU A 298 3.33 4.83 20.50
CA LEU A 298 4.09 3.89 19.67
C LEU A 298 5.38 3.43 20.33
N GLU A 299 6.08 4.32 21.02
CA GLU A 299 7.25 3.96 21.82
C GLU A 299 6.88 2.99 22.94
N GLN A 300 5.73 3.18 23.60
CA GLN A 300 5.20 2.23 24.56
C GLN A 300 4.82 0.88 23.92
N ALA A 301 4.26 0.89 22.71
CA ALA A 301 3.95 -0.33 21.96
C ALA A 301 5.22 -1.13 21.65
N ILE A 302 6.27 -0.45 21.16
CA ILE A 302 7.57 -1.05 20.87
C ILE A 302 8.25 -1.57 22.14
N ALA A 303 8.16 -0.84 23.25
CA ALA A 303 8.73 -1.29 24.53
C ALA A 303 8.06 -2.58 25.04
N ARG A 304 6.76 -2.79 24.73
CA ARG A 304 6.02 -4.02 25.11
C ARG A 304 6.30 -5.18 24.15
N GLN A 305 6.40 -4.89 22.86
CA GLN A 305 6.59 -5.88 21.81
C GLN A 305 7.58 -5.34 20.76
N PRO A 306 8.90 -5.53 21.00
CA PRO A 306 9.95 -4.97 20.14
C PRO A 306 10.00 -5.54 18.72
N ASP A 307 9.40 -6.70 18.48
CA ASP A 307 9.30 -7.38 17.18
C ASP A 307 8.00 -7.04 16.42
N TYR A 308 7.14 -6.17 16.97
CA TYR A 308 5.90 -5.78 16.32
C TYR A 308 6.16 -4.74 15.21
N ALA A 309 6.43 -5.20 14.00
CA ALA A 309 6.82 -4.39 12.82
C ALA A 309 5.90 -3.19 12.57
N ARG A 310 4.58 -3.37 12.72
CA ARG A 310 3.59 -2.29 12.50
C ARG A 310 3.79 -1.10 13.44
N ALA A 311 4.22 -1.31 14.68
CA ALA A 311 4.52 -0.22 15.60
C ALA A 311 5.71 0.62 15.11
N TRP A 312 6.76 -0.03 14.59
CA TRP A 312 7.91 0.64 13.97
C TRP A 312 7.51 1.38 12.70
N THR A 313 6.68 0.77 11.85
CA THR A 313 6.11 1.41 10.65
C THR A 313 5.40 2.71 11.00
N ARG A 314 4.49 2.66 11.99
CA ARG A 314 3.73 3.84 12.41
C ARG A 314 4.61 4.91 13.02
N LEU A 315 5.59 4.55 13.83
CA LEU A 315 6.55 5.49 14.40
C LEU A 315 7.37 6.17 13.29
N GLY A 316 7.89 5.41 12.32
CA GLY A 316 8.59 5.95 11.16
C GLY A 316 7.73 6.89 10.33
N ARG A 317 6.48 6.54 10.08
CA ARG A 317 5.49 7.40 9.42
C ARG A 317 5.33 8.75 10.14
N TYR A 318 5.26 8.77 11.46
CA TYR A 318 5.09 10.02 12.20
C TYR A 318 6.32 10.90 12.14
N TYR A 319 7.53 10.33 12.16
CA TYR A 319 8.76 11.08 11.94
C TYR A 319 8.85 11.63 10.50
N PHE A 320 8.51 10.82 9.50
CA PHE A 320 8.42 11.26 8.11
C PHE A 320 7.45 12.43 7.94
N ARG A 321 6.25 12.31 8.51
CA ARG A 321 5.23 13.36 8.46
C ARG A 321 5.70 14.65 9.14
N SER A 322 6.30 14.55 10.32
CA SER A 322 6.84 15.70 11.04
C SER A 322 7.90 16.44 10.24
N ALA A 323 8.82 15.72 9.61
CA ALA A 323 9.84 16.30 8.75
C ALA A 323 9.24 16.94 7.49
N LEU A 324 8.23 16.29 6.88
CA LEU A 324 7.56 16.79 5.67
C LEU A 324 6.75 18.06 5.93
N GLN A 325 6.12 18.17 7.12
CA GLN A 325 5.26 19.31 7.50
C GLN A 325 6.03 20.44 8.21
N GLY A 326 7.34 20.28 8.41
CA GLY A 326 8.14 21.28 9.13
C GLY A 326 7.82 21.37 10.63
N TRP A 327 7.36 20.28 11.26
CA TRP A 327 7.05 20.23 12.70
C TRP A 327 8.27 19.87 13.56
N VAL A 328 9.41 19.66 12.94
CA VAL A 328 10.70 19.41 13.58
C VAL A 328 11.67 20.54 13.21
N GLU A 329 12.56 20.91 14.15
CA GLU A 329 13.57 21.95 13.92
C GLU A 329 14.59 21.53 12.86
N ASP A 330 14.99 20.26 12.86
CA ASP A 330 15.91 19.66 11.90
C ASP A 330 15.17 18.64 11.03
N ARG A 331 14.85 19.06 9.81
CA ARG A 331 14.16 18.24 8.81
C ARG A 331 14.99 17.04 8.39
N GLU A 332 16.29 17.22 8.20
CA GLU A 332 17.19 16.15 7.75
C GLU A 332 17.32 15.06 8.83
N ALA A 333 17.54 15.44 10.09
CA ALA A 333 17.56 14.50 11.19
C ALA A 333 16.21 13.76 11.38
N GLY A 334 15.09 14.48 11.24
CA GLY A 334 13.75 13.88 11.29
C GLY A 334 13.54 12.85 10.19
N MET A 335 13.97 13.15 8.97
CA MET A 335 13.88 12.24 7.83
C MET A 335 14.81 11.03 7.98
N ALA A 336 16.05 11.23 8.44
CA ALA A 336 16.99 10.13 8.72
C ALA A 336 16.42 9.17 9.79
N ARG A 337 15.78 9.72 10.82
CA ARG A 337 15.10 8.90 11.84
C ARG A 337 13.94 8.10 11.27
N ALA A 338 13.15 8.68 10.38
CA ALA A 338 12.07 7.97 9.69
C ALA A 338 12.61 6.79 8.86
N VAL A 339 13.71 7.00 8.11
CA VAL A 339 14.39 5.95 7.34
C VAL A 339 14.80 4.79 8.24
N GLU A 340 15.51 5.07 9.34
CA GLU A 340 15.98 4.05 10.30
C GLU A 340 14.82 3.19 10.85
N LEU A 341 13.72 3.85 11.25
CA LEU A 341 12.56 3.17 11.84
C LEU A 341 11.83 2.30 10.81
N LEU A 342 11.67 2.80 9.57
CA LEU A 342 10.99 2.06 8.50
C LEU A 342 11.86 0.92 7.97
N GLU A 343 13.17 1.10 7.88
CA GLU A 343 14.10 0.01 7.56
C GLU A 343 14.02 -1.10 8.62
N LYS A 344 13.97 -0.74 9.91
CA LYS A 344 13.76 -1.70 10.99
C LYS A 344 12.43 -2.42 10.88
N ALA A 345 11.34 -1.73 10.53
CA ALA A 345 10.03 -2.33 10.35
C ALA A 345 10.04 -3.39 9.24
N VAL A 346 10.56 -3.05 8.05
CA VAL A 346 10.67 -3.96 6.90
C VAL A 346 11.62 -5.12 7.19
N ALA A 347 12.67 -4.91 8.01
CA ALA A 347 13.58 -5.98 8.42
C ALA A 347 12.92 -6.96 9.42
N LEU A 348 12.03 -6.48 10.29
CA LEU A 348 11.28 -7.32 11.23
C LEU A 348 10.18 -8.15 10.53
N ASP A 349 9.46 -7.53 9.59
CA ASP A 349 8.46 -8.21 8.77
C ASP A 349 8.55 -7.72 7.31
N PRO A 350 9.23 -8.45 6.43
CA PRO A 350 9.33 -8.10 5.01
C PRO A 350 8.00 -8.14 4.26
N SER A 351 6.94 -8.61 4.86
CA SER A 351 5.59 -8.58 4.30
C SER A 351 4.69 -7.50 4.91
N GLU A 352 5.23 -6.63 5.75
CA GLU A 352 4.54 -5.44 6.25
C GLU A 352 4.41 -4.40 5.13
N TRP A 353 3.32 -4.52 4.37
CA TRP A 353 3.05 -3.70 3.18
C TRP A 353 3.04 -2.20 3.46
N GLU A 354 2.56 -1.79 4.63
CA GLU A 354 2.50 -0.38 5.02
C GLU A 354 3.91 0.18 5.30
N GLY A 355 4.77 -0.63 5.92
CA GLY A 355 6.20 -0.32 6.11
C GLY A 355 6.89 -0.07 4.77
N HIS A 356 6.68 -0.94 3.79
CA HIS A 356 7.17 -0.73 2.43
C HIS A 356 6.62 0.56 1.81
N GLY A 357 5.33 0.86 1.97
CA GLY A 357 4.69 2.06 1.42
C GLY A 357 5.32 3.36 1.96
N TYR A 358 5.46 3.48 3.28
CA TYR A 358 6.08 4.67 3.88
C TYR A 358 7.60 4.72 3.67
N PHE A 359 8.27 3.57 3.62
CA PHE A 359 9.68 3.53 3.30
C PHE A 359 9.95 4.03 1.88
N ALA A 360 9.10 3.67 0.91
CA ALA A 360 9.14 4.22 -0.44
C ALA A 360 9.07 5.75 -0.45
N LEU A 361 8.10 6.33 0.25
CA LEU A 361 7.94 7.78 0.33
C LEU A 361 9.16 8.44 0.99
N THR A 362 9.72 7.86 2.05
CA THR A 362 10.92 8.38 2.71
C THR A 362 12.16 8.31 1.82
N GLN A 363 12.32 7.26 1.02
CA GLN A 363 13.40 7.14 0.04
C GLN A 363 13.31 8.25 -1.02
N ILE A 364 12.09 8.54 -1.49
CA ILE A 364 11.86 9.54 -2.55
C ILE A 364 12.04 10.96 -2.00
N PHE A 365 11.26 11.32 -0.96
CA PHE A 365 11.22 12.68 -0.44
C PHE A 365 12.38 13.06 0.49
N GLY A 366 13.01 12.06 1.12
CA GLY A 366 14.08 12.30 2.08
C GLY A 366 15.46 12.10 1.52
N LEU A 367 15.66 11.06 0.72
CA LEU A 367 16.98 10.64 0.25
C LEU A 367 17.16 10.80 -1.27
N HIS A 368 16.11 11.16 -2.02
CA HIS A 368 16.09 11.19 -3.48
C HIS A 368 16.56 9.85 -4.11
N ALA A 369 16.37 8.75 -3.37
CA ALA A 369 16.72 7.40 -3.80
C ALA A 369 15.56 6.77 -4.59
N PHE A 370 15.29 7.29 -5.78
CA PHE A 370 14.08 7.02 -6.56
C PHE A 370 13.87 5.55 -6.90
N GLU A 371 14.93 4.84 -7.32
CA GLU A 371 14.81 3.42 -7.68
C GLU A 371 14.51 2.54 -6.47
N ARG A 372 15.12 2.84 -5.32
CA ARG A 372 14.80 2.17 -4.06
C ARG A 372 13.37 2.47 -3.62
N GLY A 373 12.95 3.72 -3.73
CA GLY A 373 11.59 4.15 -3.48
C GLY A 373 10.58 3.41 -4.37
N ARG A 374 10.85 3.30 -5.66
CA ARG A 374 10.04 2.53 -6.61
C ARG A 374 9.91 1.07 -6.21
N PHE A 375 11.04 0.42 -5.89
CA PHE A 375 11.04 -0.98 -5.47
C PHE A 375 10.09 -1.22 -4.29
N HIS A 376 10.22 -0.41 -3.22
CA HIS A 376 9.38 -0.57 -2.04
C HIS A 376 7.91 -0.21 -2.30
N ALA A 377 7.64 0.78 -3.17
CA ALA A 377 6.28 1.13 -3.56
C ALA A 377 5.60 -0.02 -4.36
N GLU A 378 6.32 -0.65 -5.28
CA GLU A 378 5.85 -1.84 -6.00
C GLU A 378 5.58 -3.01 -5.04
N GLU A 379 6.49 -3.24 -4.06
CA GLU A 379 6.32 -4.29 -3.06
C GLU A 379 5.10 -4.05 -2.17
N ALA A 380 4.86 -2.80 -1.73
CA ALA A 380 3.67 -2.46 -0.96
C ALA A 380 2.38 -2.83 -1.72
N VAL A 381 2.28 -2.47 -3.01
CA VAL A 381 1.12 -2.82 -3.84
C VAL A 381 1.03 -4.31 -4.12
N ARG A 382 2.16 -5.00 -4.30
CA ARG A 382 2.19 -6.46 -4.49
C ARG A 382 1.70 -7.20 -3.24
N LEU A 383 2.14 -6.75 -2.06
CA LEU A 383 1.76 -7.35 -0.78
C LEU A 383 0.30 -7.08 -0.42
N ASN A 384 -0.19 -5.87 -0.71
CA ASN A 384 -1.60 -5.52 -0.48
C ASN A 384 -2.16 -4.61 -1.59
N PRO A 385 -2.66 -5.18 -2.69
CA PRO A 385 -3.23 -4.42 -3.79
C PRO A 385 -4.54 -3.69 -3.44
N SER A 386 -5.19 -4.07 -2.33
CA SER A 386 -6.41 -3.44 -1.81
C SER A 386 -6.14 -2.26 -0.87
N ALA A 387 -4.88 -1.98 -0.53
CA ALA A 387 -4.53 -0.89 0.37
C ALA A 387 -4.46 0.45 -0.39
N PRO A 388 -5.33 1.43 -0.09
CA PRO A 388 -5.29 2.73 -0.75
C PRO A 388 -3.95 3.44 -0.57
N ILE A 389 -3.32 3.34 0.61
CA ILE A 389 -2.04 3.99 0.88
C ILE A 389 -0.88 3.37 0.08
N ALA A 390 -0.89 2.06 -0.17
CA ALA A 390 0.10 1.43 -1.03
C ALA A 390 -0.02 1.94 -2.48
N ARG A 391 -1.25 2.08 -2.97
CA ARG A 391 -1.54 2.67 -4.28
C ARG A 391 -1.11 4.13 -4.37
N HIS A 392 -1.39 4.92 -3.32
CA HIS A 392 -0.96 6.31 -3.24
C HIS A 392 0.57 6.42 -3.27
N GLY A 393 1.28 5.65 -2.42
CA GLY A 393 2.75 5.65 -2.39
C GLY A 393 3.37 5.26 -3.75
N PHE A 394 2.79 4.30 -4.45
CA PHE A 394 3.28 3.91 -5.77
C PHE A 394 2.97 4.98 -6.82
N GLY A 395 1.78 5.60 -6.78
CA GLY A 395 1.46 6.74 -7.65
C GLY A 395 2.42 7.92 -7.46
N CYS A 396 2.72 8.27 -6.20
CA CYS A 396 3.76 9.27 -5.89
C CYS A 396 5.12 8.90 -6.47
N ALA A 397 5.58 7.66 -6.27
CA ALA A 397 6.86 7.22 -6.81
C ALA A 397 6.93 7.40 -8.33
N LEU A 398 5.89 7.02 -9.05
CA LEU A 398 5.79 7.15 -10.50
C LEU A 398 5.70 8.61 -10.96
N GLU A 399 4.99 9.49 -10.23
CA GLU A 399 4.95 10.94 -10.49
C GLU A 399 6.38 11.52 -10.50
N TRP A 400 7.14 11.28 -9.44
CA TRP A 400 8.49 11.83 -9.28
C TRP A 400 9.50 11.23 -10.25
N LEU A 401 9.33 9.96 -10.63
CA LEU A 401 10.12 9.29 -11.66
C LEU A 401 9.79 9.76 -13.09
N GLY A 402 8.71 10.54 -13.25
CA GLY A 402 8.31 11.09 -14.54
C GLY A 402 7.47 10.13 -15.39
N GLU A 403 6.67 9.29 -14.77
CA GLU A 403 5.72 8.36 -15.38
C GLU A 403 4.26 8.75 -15.04
N PRO A 404 3.79 9.96 -15.41
CA PRO A 404 2.55 10.54 -14.90
C PRO A 404 1.28 9.76 -15.33
N GLU A 405 1.25 9.12 -16.50
CA GLU A 405 0.11 8.29 -16.93
C GLU A 405 -0.03 7.05 -16.06
N ALA A 406 1.08 6.37 -15.75
CA ALA A 406 1.08 5.23 -14.85
C ALA A 406 0.73 5.65 -13.41
N ALA A 407 1.22 6.81 -12.96
CA ALA A 407 0.88 7.39 -11.67
C ALA A 407 -0.63 7.64 -11.55
N LEU A 408 -1.26 8.26 -12.56
CA LEU A 408 -2.70 8.52 -12.58
C LEU A 408 -3.54 7.26 -12.44
N HIS A 409 -3.11 6.14 -13.02
CA HIS A 409 -3.80 4.86 -12.85
C HIS A 409 -3.85 4.44 -11.37
N HIS A 410 -2.71 4.50 -10.67
CA HIS A 410 -2.64 4.14 -9.25
C HIS A 410 -3.34 5.14 -8.34
N LEU A 411 -3.17 6.45 -8.59
CA LEU A 411 -3.76 7.52 -7.79
C LEU A 411 -5.31 7.51 -7.88
N ARG A 412 -5.88 7.32 -9.06
CA ARG A 412 -7.34 7.21 -9.25
C ARG A 412 -7.90 5.97 -8.58
N ARG A 413 -7.14 4.85 -8.59
CA ARG A 413 -7.53 3.63 -7.91
C ARG A 413 -7.68 3.81 -6.38
N VAL A 414 -6.97 4.77 -5.77
CA VAL A 414 -7.17 5.14 -4.36
C VAL A 414 -8.62 5.51 -4.06
N PHE A 415 -9.24 6.34 -4.91
CA PHE A 415 -10.62 6.78 -4.71
C PHE A 415 -11.67 5.73 -5.08
N GLU A 416 -11.36 4.85 -6.01
CA GLU A 416 -12.20 3.68 -6.30
C GLU A 416 -12.25 2.73 -5.09
N LEU A 417 -11.10 2.48 -4.45
CA LEU A 417 -11.00 1.66 -3.24
C LEU A 417 -11.64 2.35 -2.04
N ASN A 418 -11.33 3.63 -1.81
CA ASN A 418 -11.87 4.41 -0.69
C ASN A 418 -12.20 5.85 -1.10
N PRO A 419 -13.44 6.15 -1.52
CA PRO A 419 -13.87 7.50 -1.89
C PRO A 419 -13.68 8.55 -0.78
N ASN A 420 -13.69 8.11 0.48
CA ASN A 420 -13.51 8.96 1.67
C ASN A 420 -12.12 8.81 2.28
N HIS A 421 -11.09 8.58 1.44
CA HIS A 421 -9.72 8.44 1.91
C HIS A 421 -9.28 9.65 2.76
N PRO A 422 -8.71 9.46 3.97
CA PRO A 422 -8.34 10.57 4.87
C PRO A 422 -7.38 11.58 4.23
N ASN A 423 -6.43 11.12 3.42
CA ASN A 423 -5.45 11.97 2.72
C ASN A 423 -5.91 12.39 1.33
N ARG A 424 -7.22 12.57 1.13
CA ARG A 424 -7.82 12.89 -0.19
C ARG A 424 -7.16 14.11 -0.83
N ALA A 425 -6.85 15.15 -0.07
CA ALA A 425 -6.22 16.36 -0.58
C ALA A 425 -4.80 16.10 -1.12
N ALA A 426 -4.02 15.24 -0.48
CA ALA A 426 -2.70 14.87 -0.96
C ALA A 426 -2.77 14.08 -2.27
N VAL A 427 -3.64 13.07 -2.33
CA VAL A 427 -3.86 12.27 -3.55
C VAL A 427 -4.32 13.15 -4.71
N LEU A 428 -5.25 14.10 -4.47
CA LEU A 428 -5.67 15.08 -5.48
C LEU A 428 -4.51 15.97 -5.92
N GLY A 429 -3.60 16.34 -5.00
CA GLY A 429 -2.41 17.11 -5.34
C GLY A 429 -1.52 16.36 -6.33
N ASP A 430 -1.26 15.09 -6.08
CA ASP A 430 -0.46 14.25 -6.99
C ASP A 430 -1.19 14.02 -8.33
N ILE A 431 -2.52 13.82 -8.32
CA ILE A 431 -3.34 13.75 -9.55
C ILE A 431 -3.23 15.05 -10.34
N THR A 432 -3.39 16.22 -9.69
CA THR A 432 -3.30 17.54 -10.32
C THR A 432 -1.97 17.72 -11.04
N THR A 433 -0.87 17.34 -10.39
CA THR A 433 0.48 17.42 -10.98
C THR A 433 0.61 16.47 -12.18
N CYS A 434 0.15 15.24 -12.07
CA CYS A 434 0.19 14.29 -13.18
C CYS A 434 -0.69 14.71 -14.37
N GLU A 435 -1.84 15.31 -14.11
CA GLU A 435 -2.72 15.89 -15.14
C GLU A 435 -2.04 17.07 -15.84
N LEU A 436 -1.33 17.92 -15.09
CA LEU A 436 -0.51 18.99 -15.66
C LEU A 436 0.61 18.44 -16.56
N PHE A 437 1.37 17.43 -16.09
CA PHE A 437 2.46 16.82 -16.86
C PHE A 437 1.98 16.11 -18.14
N THR A 438 0.74 15.67 -18.17
CA THR A 438 0.12 15.03 -19.34
C THR A 438 -0.65 16.01 -20.24
N GLY A 439 -0.56 17.33 -19.97
CA GLY A 439 -1.21 18.38 -20.75
C GLY A 439 -2.73 18.46 -20.58
N ARG A 440 -3.29 17.81 -19.55
CA ARG A 440 -4.73 17.83 -19.23
C ARG A 440 -5.06 19.04 -18.34
N ILE A 441 -4.84 20.24 -18.83
CA ILE A 441 -4.93 21.46 -18.03
C ILE A 441 -6.30 21.65 -17.39
N ASP A 442 -7.38 21.43 -18.13
CA ASP A 442 -8.76 21.59 -17.59
C ASP A 442 -9.05 20.60 -16.45
N ASP A 443 -8.59 19.35 -16.56
CA ASP A 443 -8.70 18.34 -15.50
C ASP A 443 -7.87 18.75 -14.28
N ALA A 444 -6.64 19.21 -14.48
CA ALA A 444 -5.75 19.69 -13.43
C ALA A 444 -6.37 20.86 -12.66
N VAL A 445 -6.98 21.84 -13.34
CA VAL A 445 -7.68 22.97 -12.71
C VAL A 445 -8.88 22.47 -11.89
N ALA A 446 -9.65 21.52 -12.43
CA ALA A 446 -10.78 20.96 -11.71
C ALA A 446 -10.31 20.22 -10.43
N SER A 447 -9.23 19.44 -10.50
CA SER A 447 -8.61 18.76 -9.36
C SER A 447 -8.05 19.76 -8.34
N ALA A 448 -7.39 20.83 -8.79
CA ALA A 448 -6.85 21.91 -7.95
C ALA A 448 -7.97 22.62 -7.15
N ARG A 449 -9.09 22.94 -7.80
CA ARG A 449 -10.24 23.55 -7.12
C ARG A 449 -10.89 22.63 -6.10
N GLN A 450 -10.86 21.32 -6.33
CA GLN A 450 -11.30 20.34 -5.31
C GLN A 450 -10.40 20.38 -4.07
N ILE A 451 -9.08 20.54 -4.22
CA ILE A 451 -8.16 20.68 -3.06
C ILE A 451 -8.56 21.91 -2.22
N LEU A 452 -8.79 23.06 -2.85
CA LEU A 452 -9.21 24.27 -2.14
C LEU A 452 -10.52 24.09 -1.37
N ALA A 453 -11.45 23.31 -1.91
CA ALA A 453 -12.74 23.06 -1.28
C ALA A 453 -12.65 22.14 -0.06
N ILE A 454 -11.79 21.10 -0.09
CA ILE A 454 -11.75 20.07 0.95
C ILE A 454 -10.66 20.29 1.99
N ALA A 455 -9.58 21.01 1.64
CA ALA A 455 -8.43 21.23 2.52
C ALA A 455 -7.82 22.61 2.28
N PRO A 456 -8.54 23.70 2.61
CA PRO A 456 -8.14 25.07 2.29
C PRO A 456 -6.82 25.50 2.94
N ASN A 457 -6.36 24.79 3.97
CA ASN A 457 -5.12 25.11 4.69
C ASN A 457 -3.98 24.10 4.46
N TYR A 458 -4.16 23.14 3.55
CA TYR A 458 -3.12 22.16 3.24
C TYR A 458 -2.03 22.78 2.36
N MET A 459 -0.88 23.14 2.94
CA MET A 459 0.18 23.93 2.32
C MET A 459 0.67 23.36 0.98
N ARG A 460 1.07 22.08 0.93
CA ARG A 460 1.50 21.47 -0.33
C ARG A 460 0.41 21.42 -1.39
N GLY A 461 -0.84 21.30 -0.98
CA GLY A 461 -1.98 21.43 -1.89
C GLY A 461 -2.10 22.84 -2.44
N LEU A 462 -1.99 23.86 -1.60
CA LEU A 462 -2.02 25.26 -2.03
C LEU A 462 -0.89 25.60 -3.00
N GLN A 463 0.33 25.11 -2.77
CA GLN A 463 1.47 25.27 -3.69
C GLN A 463 1.15 24.69 -5.07
N ARG A 464 0.61 23.47 -5.14
CA ARG A 464 0.21 22.83 -6.41
C ARG A 464 -0.93 23.56 -7.09
N VAL A 465 -1.87 24.10 -6.32
CA VAL A 465 -2.97 24.93 -6.86
C VAL A 465 -2.43 26.20 -7.52
N VAL A 466 -1.52 26.92 -6.87
CA VAL A 466 -0.87 28.11 -7.46
C VAL A 466 -0.25 27.79 -8.81
N ILE A 467 0.58 26.74 -8.84
CA ILE A 467 1.28 26.29 -10.05
C ILE A 467 0.30 25.94 -11.17
N THR A 468 -0.75 25.19 -10.83
CA THR A 468 -1.74 24.75 -11.83
C THR A 468 -2.57 25.89 -12.39
N LEU A 469 -3.02 26.80 -11.53
CA LEU A 469 -3.78 27.98 -11.96
C LEU A 469 -2.92 28.94 -12.77
N GLY A 470 -1.63 29.10 -12.40
CA GLY A 470 -0.67 29.89 -13.19
C GLY A 470 -0.51 29.34 -14.62
N HIS A 471 -0.37 28.01 -14.75
CA HIS A 471 -0.33 27.36 -16.06
C HIS A 471 -1.60 27.53 -16.88
N ALA A 472 -2.75 27.52 -16.24
CA ALA A 472 -4.04 27.70 -16.89
C ALA A 472 -4.31 29.18 -17.29
N GLY A 473 -3.46 30.12 -16.86
CA GLY A 473 -3.68 31.56 -17.06
C GLY A 473 -4.75 32.16 -16.14
N GLU A 474 -5.16 31.45 -15.09
CA GLU A 474 -6.13 31.89 -14.06
C GLU A 474 -5.41 32.79 -13.02
N ILE A 475 -4.74 33.84 -13.49
CA ILE A 475 -3.76 34.65 -12.74
C ILE A 475 -4.36 35.26 -11.47
N GLU A 476 -5.60 35.76 -11.53
CA GLU A 476 -6.24 36.43 -10.38
C GLU A 476 -6.53 35.43 -9.26
N GLU A 477 -7.01 34.23 -9.60
CA GLU A 477 -7.24 33.14 -8.64
C GLU A 477 -5.92 32.62 -8.09
N ALA A 478 -4.89 32.43 -8.94
CA ALA A 478 -3.55 32.00 -8.54
C ALA A 478 -2.92 32.98 -7.53
N ALA A 479 -2.96 34.28 -7.81
CA ALA A 479 -2.41 35.32 -6.93
C ALA A 479 -3.11 35.33 -5.55
N GLY A 480 -4.42 35.11 -5.51
CA GLY A 480 -5.17 35.00 -4.26
C GLY A 480 -4.75 33.80 -3.40
N VAL A 481 -4.41 32.67 -4.03
CA VAL A 481 -3.89 31.49 -3.33
C VAL A 481 -2.42 31.68 -2.95
N LEU A 482 -1.59 32.27 -3.82
CA LEU A 482 -0.18 32.56 -3.56
C LEU A 482 -0.01 33.44 -2.32
N ALA A 483 -0.79 34.50 -2.18
CA ALA A 483 -0.75 35.36 -0.99
C ALA A 483 -0.98 34.59 0.31
N ARG A 484 -1.77 33.52 0.28
CA ARG A 484 -1.97 32.63 1.45
C ARG A 484 -0.77 31.73 1.69
N VAL A 485 -0.13 31.27 0.63
CA VAL A 485 1.11 30.45 0.72
C VAL A 485 2.23 31.30 1.30
N GLU A 486 2.48 32.49 0.75
CA GLU A 486 3.53 33.43 1.20
C GLU A 486 3.33 33.89 2.65
N ALA A 487 2.09 34.08 3.10
CA ALA A 487 1.80 34.44 4.48
C ALA A 487 2.21 33.37 5.49
N ALA A 488 2.16 32.08 5.11
CA ALA A 488 2.53 30.95 5.96
C ALA A 488 3.95 30.43 5.67
N GLN A 489 4.43 30.62 4.46
CA GLN A 489 5.73 30.17 3.94
C GLN A 489 6.33 31.25 3.06
N PRO A 490 7.01 32.27 3.64
CA PRO A 490 7.55 33.40 2.92
C PRO A 490 8.70 33.08 1.93
N ASP A 491 9.30 31.91 2.07
CA ASP A 491 10.37 31.37 1.23
C ASP A 491 9.88 30.53 0.05
N PHE A 492 8.57 30.51 -0.21
CA PHE A 492 8.01 29.79 -1.36
C PHE A 492 8.28 30.57 -2.66
N ASP A 493 9.38 30.24 -3.30
CA ASP A 493 9.87 30.82 -4.56
C ASP A 493 10.44 29.75 -5.49
N GLU A 494 11.02 30.16 -6.60
CA GLU A 494 11.70 29.27 -7.56
C GLU A 494 12.83 28.46 -6.90
N ALA A 495 13.61 29.07 -6.00
CA ALA A 495 14.71 28.39 -5.31
C ALA A 495 14.18 27.28 -4.40
N TYR A 496 13.13 27.57 -3.62
CA TYR A 496 12.44 26.59 -2.81
C TYR A 496 11.91 25.42 -3.65
N VAL A 497 11.26 25.70 -4.78
CA VAL A 497 10.73 24.65 -5.66
C VAL A 497 11.85 23.77 -6.20
N ARG A 498 12.97 24.35 -6.68
CA ARG A 498 14.13 23.58 -7.17
C ARG A 498 14.75 22.69 -6.09
N GLU A 499 14.75 23.12 -4.85
CA GLU A 499 15.31 22.35 -3.73
C GLU A 499 14.36 21.23 -3.24
N THR A 500 13.06 21.52 -3.19
CA THR A 500 12.09 20.64 -2.50
C THR A 500 11.24 19.77 -3.41
N TYR A 501 11.30 19.98 -4.74
CA TYR A 501 10.57 19.19 -5.74
C TYR A 501 11.55 18.37 -6.60
N PRO A 502 11.99 17.20 -6.13
CA PRO A 502 13.08 16.44 -6.75
C PRO A 502 12.60 15.62 -7.96
N TYR A 503 12.00 16.26 -8.95
CA TYR A 503 11.60 15.57 -10.18
C TYR A 503 12.83 15.08 -10.95
N VAL A 504 12.83 13.79 -11.32
CA VAL A 504 13.92 13.18 -12.11
C VAL A 504 13.99 13.78 -13.51
N ARG A 505 12.84 14.12 -14.11
CA ARG A 505 12.79 14.75 -15.43
C ARG A 505 12.85 16.27 -15.31
N ALA A 506 13.90 16.87 -15.85
CA ALA A 506 14.08 18.31 -15.85
C ALA A 506 12.90 19.06 -16.50
N GLU A 507 12.30 18.48 -17.55
CA GLU A 507 11.12 19.02 -18.23
C GLU A 507 9.91 19.18 -17.31
N HIS A 508 9.71 18.27 -16.37
CA HIS A 508 8.64 18.35 -15.38
C HIS A 508 8.90 19.47 -14.35
N LEU A 509 10.14 19.59 -13.89
CA LEU A 509 10.50 20.68 -12.99
C LEU A 509 10.33 22.05 -13.65
N GLU A 510 10.79 22.21 -14.90
CA GLU A 510 10.61 23.47 -15.65
C GLU A 510 9.13 23.78 -15.89
N LEU A 511 8.29 22.76 -16.09
CA LEU A 511 6.86 22.95 -16.23
C LEU A 511 6.23 23.45 -14.92
N ILE A 512 6.65 22.92 -13.76
CA ILE A 512 6.24 23.42 -12.43
C ILE A 512 6.64 24.90 -12.26
N LEU A 513 7.87 25.27 -12.62
CA LEU A 513 8.39 26.62 -12.48
C LEU A 513 7.70 27.64 -13.40
N GLN A 514 7.24 27.23 -14.58
CA GLN A 514 6.47 28.07 -15.47
C GLN A 514 5.10 28.47 -14.93
N GLY A 515 4.53 27.66 -14.03
CA GLY A 515 3.25 27.94 -13.40
C GLY A 515 3.34 28.76 -12.12
N LEU A 516 4.56 28.97 -11.60
CA LEU A 516 4.82 29.78 -10.41
C LEU A 516 4.90 31.27 -10.75
#